data_8cef65ad0c1eb869e6a4f059c9fde91b
#
_entry.id   8cef65ad0c1eb869e6a4f059c9fde91b
#
_cell.length_a   1.000
_cell.length_b   1.000
_cell.length_c   1.000
_cell.angle_alpha   90.00
_cell.angle_beta   90.00
_cell.angle_gamma   90.00
#
_symmetry.space_group_name_H-M   'P 1'
#
loop_
_entity.id
_entity.type
_entity.pdbx_description
1 polymer ?
#
loop_
_entity_poly.entity_id
_entity_poly.type
_entity_poly.pdbx_seq_one_letter_code
_entity_poly.pdbx_strand_id
1 'polypeptide(L)'
;MNTKKNVIITYHRILQRMWKSNNNTEEASYPFYMIKDVFKYVKSLGKKNKFYELKNDKFCFIDSLEEDVIDNDVVLYKGYFKSARSEFRPNLINKVTGNERKNPKEIMEGDIEKTHFVVKVSKIDNEVYLLIEKNYYGITSNNFINYISEFTKSYMNKNGISRRFSIIKEDIPVNNFLTELERLQRTVLAEVYVDKKLLGSDALEFSNRIISLSKIL
;
A
#
# COMPACT_ATOMS: atom_id res chain seq x y z
N MET A 1 -16.59 -26.92 6.72
CA MET A 1 -15.56 -26.45 7.70
C MET A 1 -15.30 -24.98 7.45
N ASN A 2 -15.75 -24.10 8.34
CA ASN A 2 -15.41 -22.67 8.30
C ASN A 2 -13.99 -22.49 8.86
N THR A 3 -12.98 -22.51 8.00
CA THR A 3 -11.63 -22.14 8.42
C THR A 3 -11.60 -20.64 8.66
N LYS A 4 -11.48 -20.24 9.94
CA LYS A 4 -11.22 -18.82 10.29
C LYS A 4 -9.96 -18.37 9.56
N LYS A 5 -10.10 -17.46 8.61
CA LYS A 5 -8.97 -16.85 7.90
C LYS A 5 -8.53 -15.62 8.70
N ASN A 6 -7.33 -15.64 9.24
CA ASN A 6 -6.76 -14.46 9.88
C ASN A 6 -6.38 -13.45 8.79
N VAL A 7 -6.92 -12.26 8.88
CA VAL A 7 -6.61 -11.14 7.98
C VAL A 7 -5.68 -10.19 8.72
N ILE A 8 -4.52 -9.91 8.14
CA ILE A 8 -3.57 -8.92 8.66
C ILE A 8 -3.80 -7.63 7.88
N ILE A 9 -3.96 -6.52 8.58
CA ILE A 9 -4.11 -5.18 7.99
C ILE A 9 -2.89 -4.36 8.36
N THR A 10 -2.33 -3.65 7.38
CA THR A 10 -1.24 -2.69 7.58
C THR A 10 -1.75 -1.27 7.43
N TYR A 11 -1.16 -0.35 8.18
CA TYR A 11 -1.56 1.05 8.29
C TYR A 11 -0.44 1.94 7.79
N HIS A 12 -0.79 2.91 6.94
CA HIS A 12 0.17 3.80 6.33
C HIS A 12 -0.41 5.21 6.20
N ARG A 13 0.45 6.24 6.21
CA ARG A 13 0.14 7.58 5.69
C ARG A 13 0.45 7.64 4.21
N ILE A 14 -0.34 8.38 3.45
CA ILE A 14 -0.03 8.68 2.05
C ILE A 14 0.32 10.16 1.94
N LEU A 15 1.53 10.44 1.51
CA LEU A 15 2.07 11.77 1.42
C LEU A 15 2.49 12.11 -0.01
N GLN A 16 2.44 13.39 -0.34
CA GLN A 16 3.15 13.96 -1.47
C GLN A 16 4.45 14.60 -0.97
N ARG A 17 5.60 14.15 -1.47
CA ARG A 17 6.91 14.71 -1.20
C ARG A 17 7.30 15.58 -2.37
N MET A 18 7.50 16.87 -2.12
CA MET A 18 7.91 17.82 -3.15
C MET A 18 9.32 17.53 -3.63
N TRP A 19 9.56 17.65 -4.93
CA TRP A 19 10.90 17.53 -5.49
C TRP A 19 11.72 18.74 -5.08
N LYS A 20 13.00 18.53 -4.77
CA LYS A 20 13.94 19.61 -4.46
C LYS A 20 14.03 20.59 -5.61
N SER A 21 13.94 21.85 -5.30
CA SER A 21 14.30 22.97 -6.19
C SER A 21 15.66 23.50 -5.76
N ASN A 22 16.42 24.08 -6.70
CA ASN A 22 17.77 24.63 -6.42
C ASN A 22 17.81 25.64 -5.26
N ASN A 23 16.65 26.18 -4.85
CA ASN A 23 16.53 27.18 -3.79
C ASN A 23 15.92 26.62 -2.48
N ASN A 24 15.59 25.33 -2.41
CA ASN A 24 14.92 24.76 -1.24
C ASN A 24 15.64 23.49 -0.80
N THR A 25 16.30 23.55 0.35
CA THR A 25 17.08 22.43 0.90
C THR A 25 16.23 21.44 1.70
N GLU A 26 15.00 21.83 2.09
CA GLU A 26 14.10 20.97 2.87
C GLU A 26 13.12 20.19 1.98
N GLU A 27 13.04 18.90 2.22
CA GLU A 27 12.02 18.02 1.62
C GLU A 27 10.69 18.23 2.37
N ALA A 28 9.81 19.07 1.84
CA ALA A 28 8.47 19.23 2.40
C ALA A 28 7.57 18.06 1.95
N SER A 29 6.93 17.41 2.92
CA SER A 29 5.94 16.38 2.70
C SER A 29 4.58 16.82 3.24
N TYR A 30 3.52 16.60 2.44
CA TYR A 30 2.14 16.98 2.76
C TYR A 30 1.20 15.81 2.54
N PRO A 31 0.04 15.75 3.21
CA PRO A 31 -0.98 14.75 2.93
C PRO A 31 -1.40 14.77 1.46
N PHE A 32 -1.51 13.62 0.83
CA PHE A 32 -1.85 13.52 -0.58
C PHE A 32 -3.37 13.62 -0.82
N TYR A 33 -3.95 14.80 -0.65
CA TYR A 33 -5.39 15.04 -0.82
C TYR A 33 -5.91 14.82 -2.24
N MET A 34 -5.06 14.99 -3.26
CA MET A 34 -5.41 14.77 -4.67
C MET A 34 -5.87 13.33 -4.95
N ILE A 35 -5.65 12.40 -4.02
CA ILE A 35 -6.10 11.01 -4.15
C ILE A 35 -7.61 10.92 -4.41
N LYS A 36 -8.41 11.87 -3.91
CA LYS A 36 -9.85 11.96 -4.19
C LYS A 36 -10.13 12.10 -5.69
N ASP A 37 -9.41 13.00 -6.35
CA ASP A 37 -9.58 13.26 -7.78
C ASP A 37 -9.05 12.12 -8.63
N VAL A 38 -7.94 11.52 -8.19
CA VAL A 38 -7.36 10.33 -8.82
C VAL A 38 -8.34 9.15 -8.75
N PHE A 39 -9.00 8.93 -7.61
CA PHE A 39 -10.01 7.89 -7.48
C PHE A 39 -11.23 8.14 -8.37
N LYS A 40 -11.73 9.38 -8.45
CA LYS A 40 -12.79 9.76 -9.38
C LYS A 40 -12.38 9.52 -10.83
N TYR A 41 -11.15 9.89 -11.18
CA TYR A 41 -10.57 9.63 -12.50
C TYR A 41 -10.50 8.13 -12.80
N VAL A 42 -9.93 7.33 -11.92
CA VAL A 42 -9.86 5.85 -12.08
C VAL A 42 -11.27 5.26 -12.23
N LYS A 43 -12.24 5.73 -11.42
CA LYS A 43 -13.63 5.26 -11.50
C LYS A 43 -14.25 5.53 -12.87
N SER A 44 -13.92 6.67 -13.50
CA SER A 44 -14.43 7.06 -14.82
C SER A 44 -13.81 6.27 -15.99
N LEU A 45 -12.71 5.57 -15.77
CA LEU A 45 -12.05 4.81 -16.84
C LEU A 45 -12.78 3.51 -17.14
N GLY A 46 -12.77 3.11 -18.43
CA GLY A 46 -13.16 1.75 -18.83
C GLY A 46 -12.24 0.69 -18.23
N LYS A 47 -12.73 -0.53 -18.03
CA LYS A 47 -12.00 -1.59 -17.31
C LYS A 47 -10.58 -1.84 -17.84
N LYS A 48 -10.40 -1.90 -19.15
CA LYS A 48 -9.07 -2.11 -19.78
C LYS A 48 -8.08 -1.00 -19.45
N ASN A 49 -8.56 0.23 -19.29
CA ASN A 49 -7.72 1.40 -19.00
C ASN A 49 -7.36 1.56 -17.52
N LYS A 50 -7.83 0.64 -16.66
CA LYS A 50 -7.48 0.57 -15.23
C LYS A 50 -6.34 -0.38 -14.95
N PHE A 51 -5.93 -1.20 -15.91
CA PHE A 51 -4.85 -2.17 -15.71
C PHE A 51 -3.51 -1.47 -15.48
N TYR A 52 -2.77 -1.99 -14.55
CA TYR A 52 -1.41 -1.58 -14.23
C TYR A 52 -0.52 -2.82 -14.14
N GLU A 53 0.54 -2.81 -14.94
CA GLU A 53 1.51 -3.89 -14.99
C GLU A 53 2.44 -3.82 -13.78
N LEU A 54 2.61 -4.96 -13.14
CA LEU A 54 3.55 -5.19 -12.05
C LEU A 54 4.72 -6.04 -12.58
N LYS A 55 5.72 -6.27 -11.73
CA LYS A 55 6.82 -7.17 -12.08
C LYS A 55 6.34 -8.63 -12.20
N ASN A 56 7.06 -9.44 -12.99
CA ASN A 56 6.84 -10.88 -13.16
C ASN A 56 5.44 -11.21 -13.72
N ASP A 57 5.07 -10.58 -14.81
CA ASP A 57 3.84 -10.82 -15.58
C ASP A 57 2.56 -10.74 -14.73
N LYS A 58 2.66 -10.00 -13.65
CA LYS A 58 1.56 -9.70 -12.75
C LYS A 58 0.96 -8.35 -13.11
N PHE A 59 -0.36 -8.27 -13.10
CA PHE A 59 -1.09 -7.01 -13.28
C PHE A 59 -2.14 -6.83 -12.19
N CYS A 60 -2.59 -5.60 -12.02
CA CYS A 60 -3.65 -5.29 -11.07
C CYS A 60 -4.52 -4.13 -11.55
N PHE A 61 -5.70 -4.02 -10.96
CA PHE A 61 -6.60 -2.89 -11.18
C PHE A 61 -7.59 -2.76 -10.02
N ILE A 62 -8.08 -1.55 -9.78
CA ILE A 62 -9.17 -1.32 -8.84
C ILE A 62 -10.48 -1.76 -9.51
N ASP A 63 -11.09 -2.83 -8.97
CA ASP A 63 -12.34 -3.39 -9.48
C ASP A 63 -13.57 -2.77 -8.82
N SER A 64 -13.50 -2.49 -7.51
CA SER A 64 -14.54 -1.79 -6.76
C SER A 64 -13.95 -0.63 -6.00
N LEU A 65 -14.68 0.47 -6.00
CA LEU A 65 -14.35 1.68 -5.26
C LEU A 65 -15.62 2.41 -4.88
N GLU A 66 -15.88 2.49 -3.59
CA GLU A 66 -17.01 3.17 -2.97
C GLU A 66 -16.52 4.38 -2.18
N GLU A 67 -17.30 5.44 -2.15
CA GLU A 67 -17.02 6.67 -1.43
C GLU A 67 -18.10 6.85 -0.36
N ASP A 68 -17.67 6.91 0.91
CA ASP A 68 -18.50 7.22 2.06
C ASP A 68 -18.11 8.60 2.61
N VAL A 69 -18.96 9.57 2.53
CA VAL A 69 -18.79 10.89 3.14
C VAL A 69 -19.30 10.80 4.57
N ILE A 70 -18.38 10.83 5.54
CA ILE A 70 -18.73 10.80 6.97
C ILE A 70 -19.17 12.18 7.42
N ASP A 71 -18.41 13.19 7.03
CA ASP A 71 -18.74 14.61 7.20
C ASP A 71 -18.04 15.45 6.10
N ASN A 72 -18.13 16.80 6.18
CA ASN A 72 -17.53 17.70 5.20
C ASN A 72 -15.99 17.56 5.12
N ASP A 73 -15.35 17.08 6.17
CA ASP A 73 -13.90 17.04 6.32
C ASP A 73 -13.30 15.64 6.35
N VAL A 74 -14.16 14.60 6.42
CA VAL A 74 -13.74 13.19 6.47
C VAL A 74 -14.46 12.38 5.41
N VAL A 75 -13.68 11.78 4.50
CA VAL A 75 -14.18 10.89 3.45
C VAL A 75 -13.42 9.57 3.50
N LEU A 76 -14.17 8.47 3.41
CA LEU A 76 -13.64 7.12 3.29
C LEU A 76 -13.82 6.61 1.86
N TYR A 77 -12.76 6.05 1.30
CA TYR A 77 -12.78 5.28 0.06
C TYR A 77 -12.54 3.82 0.39
N LYS A 78 -13.53 2.97 0.15
CA LYS A 78 -13.46 1.52 0.37
C LYS A 78 -13.39 0.82 -0.98
N GLY A 79 -12.51 -0.16 -1.10
CA GLY A 79 -12.39 -0.86 -2.35
C GLY A 79 -11.52 -2.10 -2.29
N TYR A 80 -11.39 -2.74 -3.43
CA TYR A 80 -10.44 -3.84 -3.57
C TYR A 80 -9.81 -3.83 -4.95
N PHE A 81 -8.57 -4.30 -4.95
CA PHE A 81 -7.87 -4.64 -6.17
C PHE A 81 -8.16 -6.08 -6.57
N LYS A 82 -8.28 -6.30 -7.86
CA LYS A 82 -8.01 -7.61 -8.46
C LYS A 82 -6.61 -7.60 -9.03
N SER A 83 -5.86 -8.65 -8.77
CA SER A 83 -4.57 -8.89 -9.38
C SER A 83 -4.49 -10.32 -9.87
N ALA A 84 -3.73 -10.54 -10.93
CA ALA A 84 -3.49 -11.87 -11.47
C ALA A 84 -2.08 -11.92 -12.06
N ARG A 85 -1.52 -13.13 -12.20
CA ARG A 85 -0.28 -13.37 -12.94
C ARG A 85 -0.63 -14.10 -14.22
N SER A 86 -0.42 -13.47 -15.37
CA SER A 86 -0.45 -14.11 -16.68
C SER A 86 0.80 -15.00 -16.86
N GLU A 87 0.82 -15.83 -17.88
CA GLU A 87 1.95 -16.70 -18.26
C GLU A 87 2.33 -17.81 -17.26
N PHE A 88 2.04 -17.69 -15.99
CA PHE A 88 2.29 -18.74 -15.00
C PHE A 88 1.22 -19.83 -15.06
N ARG A 89 1.53 -20.94 -15.75
CA ARG A 89 0.62 -22.04 -16.02
C ARG A 89 1.27 -23.40 -15.76
N PRO A 90 1.63 -23.71 -14.50
CA PRO A 90 2.15 -25.04 -14.17
C PRO A 90 1.10 -26.12 -14.45
N ASN A 91 1.54 -27.32 -14.77
CA ASN A 91 0.63 -28.47 -14.85
C ASN A 91 -0.10 -28.66 -13.51
N LEU A 92 -1.30 -29.17 -13.60
CA LEU A 92 -2.12 -29.51 -12.44
C LEU A 92 -1.90 -30.98 -12.09
N ILE A 93 -1.75 -31.28 -10.79
CA ILE A 93 -1.68 -32.64 -10.28
C ILE A 93 -2.91 -32.95 -9.41
N ASN A 94 -3.51 -34.10 -9.61
CA ASN A 94 -4.60 -34.55 -8.75
C ASN A 94 -4.04 -35.18 -7.48
N LYS A 95 -4.40 -34.63 -6.33
CA LYS A 95 -3.90 -35.08 -5.02
C LYS A 95 -4.27 -36.55 -4.69
N VAL A 96 -5.38 -37.04 -5.23
CA VAL A 96 -5.87 -38.39 -4.91
C VAL A 96 -5.25 -39.44 -5.86
N THR A 97 -5.17 -39.13 -7.14
CA THR A 97 -4.72 -40.08 -8.16
C THR A 97 -3.27 -39.92 -8.57
N GLY A 98 -2.62 -38.80 -8.25
CA GLY A 98 -1.28 -38.45 -8.72
C GLY A 98 -1.20 -38.08 -10.20
N ASN A 99 -2.30 -38.13 -10.95
CA ASN A 99 -2.31 -37.85 -12.38
C ASN A 99 -2.10 -36.37 -12.66
N GLU A 100 -1.24 -36.07 -13.63
CA GLU A 100 -0.98 -34.73 -14.12
C GLU A 100 -1.80 -34.39 -15.36
N ARG A 101 -2.15 -33.11 -15.50
CA ARG A 101 -2.78 -32.57 -16.72
C ARG A 101 -2.30 -31.16 -17.00
N LYS A 102 -2.37 -30.74 -18.26
CA LYS A 102 -2.09 -29.33 -18.63
C LYS A 102 -3.07 -28.39 -17.95
N ASN A 103 -2.56 -27.23 -17.57
CA ASN A 103 -3.39 -26.14 -17.09
C ASN A 103 -4.26 -25.60 -18.23
N PRO A 104 -5.59 -25.53 -18.08
CA PRO A 104 -6.51 -25.10 -19.14
C PRO A 104 -6.49 -23.59 -19.40
N LYS A 105 -5.79 -22.79 -18.57
CA LYS A 105 -5.73 -21.32 -18.73
C LYS A 105 -5.09 -20.92 -20.05
N GLU A 106 -5.59 -19.85 -20.64
CA GLU A 106 -4.95 -19.18 -21.77
C GLU A 106 -3.71 -18.37 -21.31
N ILE A 107 -2.86 -17.95 -22.28
CA ILE A 107 -1.59 -17.27 -21.99
C ILE A 107 -1.82 -16.00 -21.17
N MET A 108 -2.87 -15.25 -21.49
CA MET A 108 -3.18 -13.96 -20.86
C MET A 108 -4.09 -14.08 -19.63
N GLU A 109 -4.41 -15.31 -19.20
CA GLU A 109 -5.24 -15.56 -18.03
C GLU A 109 -4.40 -15.84 -16.80
N GLY A 110 -4.90 -15.40 -15.65
CA GLY A 110 -4.30 -15.66 -14.34
C GLY A 110 -5.35 -15.87 -13.25
N ASP A 111 -4.96 -16.52 -12.17
CA ASP A 111 -5.82 -16.66 -11.00
C ASP A 111 -6.02 -15.31 -10.34
N ILE A 112 -7.28 -14.98 -10.07
CA ILE A 112 -7.63 -13.70 -9.48
C ILE A 112 -7.40 -13.74 -7.97
N GLU A 113 -6.59 -12.80 -7.50
CA GLU A 113 -6.43 -12.48 -6.09
C GLU A 113 -7.07 -11.12 -5.78
N LYS A 114 -7.79 -11.05 -4.65
CA LYS A 114 -8.39 -9.81 -4.17
C LYS A 114 -7.60 -9.26 -3.00
N THR A 115 -7.35 -7.97 -2.99
CA THR A 115 -6.73 -7.25 -1.87
C THR A 115 -7.59 -6.05 -1.51
N HIS A 116 -8.15 -6.05 -0.31
CA HIS A 116 -9.02 -4.99 0.18
C HIS A 116 -8.21 -3.82 0.73
N PHE A 117 -8.76 -2.62 0.57
CA PHE A 117 -8.18 -1.41 1.13
C PHE A 117 -9.26 -0.42 1.56
N VAL A 118 -8.87 0.44 2.50
CA VAL A 118 -9.63 1.64 2.88
C VAL A 118 -8.67 2.82 2.86
N VAL A 119 -9.07 3.92 2.24
CA VAL A 119 -8.37 5.19 2.34
C VAL A 119 -9.25 6.17 3.09
N LYS A 120 -8.77 6.67 4.23
CA LYS A 120 -9.40 7.79 4.98
C LYS A 120 -8.71 9.08 4.58
N VAL A 121 -9.45 10.03 4.09
CA VAL A 121 -8.98 11.40 3.86
C VAL A 121 -9.62 12.28 4.92
N SER A 122 -8.81 12.84 5.80
CA SER A 122 -9.26 13.68 6.90
C SER A 122 -8.57 15.04 6.84
N LYS A 123 -9.36 16.10 6.70
CA LYS A 123 -8.86 17.47 6.83
C LYS A 123 -8.72 17.86 8.30
N ILE A 124 -9.53 17.27 9.19
CA ILE A 124 -9.47 17.49 10.64
C ILE A 124 -8.11 17.06 11.16
N ASP A 125 -7.70 15.82 10.82
CA ASP A 125 -6.42 15.26 11.26
C ASP A 125 -5.25 15.78 10.40
N ASN A 126 -5.55 16.51 9.31
CA ASN A 126 -4.56 16.89 8.29
C ASN A 126 -3.78 15.69 7.75
N GLU A 127 -4.47 14.58 7.43
CA GLU A 127 -3.86 13.29 7.08
C GLU A 127 -4.63 12.54 6.00
N VAL A 128 -3.90 11.70 5.29
CA VAL A 128 -4.45 10.68 4.38
C VAL A 128 -3.93 9.32 4.80
N TYR A 129 -4.82 8.45 5.27
CA TYR A 129 -4.48 7.12 5.76
C TYR A 129 -4.83 6.04 4.75
N LEU A 130 -3.99 5.03 4.64
CA LEU A 130 -4.24 3.80 3.90
C LEU A 130 -4.25 2.62 4.89
N LEU A 131 -5.34 1.89 4.91
CA LEU A 131 -5.45 0.57 5.51
C LEU A 131 -5.50 -0.43 4.36
N ILE A 132 -4.62 -1.41 4.34
CA ILE A 132 -4.59 -2.41 3.27
C ILE A 132 -4.36 -3.82 3.83
N GLU A 133 -5.09 -4.77 3.28
CA GLU A 133 -4.95 -6.17 3.60
C GLU A 133 -3.58 -6.69 3.14
N LYS A 134 -2.86 -7.37 4.04
CA LYS A 134 -1.64 -8.10 3.69
C LYS A 134 -2.01 -9.42 3.03
N ASN A 135 -2.10 -9.42 1.72
CA ASN A 135 -2.35 -10.61 0.92
C ASN A 135 -1.06 -11.04 0.21
N TYR A 136 -0.56 -12.25 0.52
CA TYR A 136 0.69 -12.77 -0.04
C TYR A 136 0.65 -12.88 -1.57
N TYR A 137 -0.47 -13.32 -2.13
CA TYR A 137 -0.65 -13.47 -3.57
C TYR A 137 -1.25 -12.21 -4.24
N GLY A 138 -1.80 -11.30 -3.45
CA GLY A 138 -2.40 -10.05 -3.90
C GLY A 138 -1.38 -8.94 -4.17
N ILE A 139 -1.78 -7.70 -3.97
CA ILE A 139 -0.89 -6.54 -4.08
C ILE A 139 -0.38 -6.11 -2.71
N THR A 140 0.77 -5.46 -2.69
CA THR A 140 1.37 -4.85 -1.50
C THR A 140 0.99 -3.36 -1.39
N SER A 141 1.23 -2.74 -0.24
CA SER A 141 1.10 -1.28 -0.07
C SER A 141 2.00 -0.49 -1.04
N ASN A 142 3.18 -1.00 -1.39
CA ASN A 142 4.02 -0.38 -2.42
C ASN A 142 3.40 -0.47 -3.82
N ASN A 143 2.78 -1.60 -4.16
CA ASN A 143 2.04 -1.73 -5.43
C ASN A 143 0.86 -0.75 -5.48
N PHE A 144 0.16 -0.56 -4.35
CA PHE A 144 -0.90 0.46 -4.23
C PHE A 144 -0.35 1.85 -4.55
N ILE A 145 0.75 2.26 -3.94
CA ILE A 145 1.36 3.58 -4.17
C ILE A 145 1.81 3.75 -5.62
N ASN A 146 2.41 2.72 -6.21
CA ASN A 146 2.83 2.75 -7.61
C ASN A 146 1.63 2.91 -8.54
N TYR A 147 0.55 2.16 -8.29
CA TYR A 147 -0.71 2.29 -9.02
C TYR A 147 -1.25 3.72 -8.94
N ILE A 148 -1.42 4.25 -7.73
CA ILE A 148 -1.91 5.62 -7.51
C ILE A 148 -0.99 6.64 -8.17
N SER A 149 0.32 6.43 -8.12
CA SER A 149 1.33 7.33 -8.74
C SER A 149 1.18 7.39 -10.26
N GLU A 150 0.96 6.26 -10.92
CA GLU A 150 0.76 6.20 -12.37
C GLU A 150 -0.56 6.87 -12.80
N PHE A 151 -1.64 6.57 -12.09
CA PHE A 151 -2.93 7.21 -12.39
C PHE A 151 -2.99 8.68 -12.01
N THR A 152 -2.20 9.13 -11.03
CA THR A 152 -1.99 10.55 -10.75
C THR A 152 -1.31 11.24 -11.93
N LYS A 153 -0.24 10.63 -12.47
CA LYS A 153 0.46 11.15 -13.65
C LYS A 153 -0.50 11.28 -14.84
N SER A 154 -1.29 10.24 -15.10
CA SER A 154 -2.28 10.21 -16.17
C SER A 154 -3.37 11.28 -15.98
N TYR A 155 -3.88 11.43 -14.76
CA TYR A 155 -4.86 12.47 -14.39
C TYR A 155 -4.31 13.88 -14.60
N MET A 156 -3.10 14.15 -14.11
CA MET A 156 -2.45 15.46 -14.23
C MET A 156 -2.15 15.81 -15.68
N ASN A 157 -1.64 14.86 -16.47
CA ASN A 157 -1.39 15.06 -17.90
C ASN A 157 -2.69 15.41 -18.65
N LYS A 158 -3.79 14.70 -18.36
CA LYS A 158 -5.10 14.97 -18.94
C LYS A 158 -5.60 16.39 -18.65
N ASN A 159 -5.26 16.92 -17.47
CA ASN A 159 -5.69 18.25 -17.03
C ASN A 159 -4.62 19.35 -17.24
N GLY A 160 -3.53 19.07 -17.94
CA GLY A 160 -2.46 20.04 -18.21
C GLY A 160 -1.69 20.49 -16.96
N ILE A 161 -1.70 19.69 -15.89
CA ILE A 161 -1.05 20.01 -14.61
C ILE A 161 0.35 19.42 -14.57
N SER A 162 1.38 20.25 -14.32
CA SER A 162 2.75 19.75 -14.14
C SER A 162 2.93 19.11 -12.78
N ARG A 163 3.42 17.87 -12.77
CA ARG A 163 3.74 17.15 -11.53
C ARG A 163 5.13 17.55 -11.02
N ARG A 164 5.20 17.99 -9.76
CA ARG A 164 6.46 18.38 -9.08
C ARG A 164 6.65 17.67 -7.73
N PHE A 165 6.07 16.49 -7.57
CA PHE A 165 6.13 15.70 -6.34
C PHE A 165 6.14 14.20 -6.64
N SER A 166 6.60 13.45 -5.67
CA SER A 166 6.46 11.99 -5.60
C SER A 166 5.38 11.63 -4.57
N ILE A 167 4.67 10.54 -4.81
CA ILE A 167 3.76 9.98 -3.82
C ILE A 167 4.54 8.92 -3.05
N ILE A 168 4.52 9.02 -1.74
CA ILE A 168 5.18 8.10 -0.83
C ILE A 168 4.20 7.60 0.22
N LYS A 169 4.54 6.50 0.86
CA LYS A 169 3.87 6.04 2.07
C LYS A 169 4.84 6.06 3.25
N GLU A 170 4.30 6.30 4.41
CA GLU A 170 4.97 6.10 5.69
C GLU A 170 4.19 5.06 6.50
N ASP A 171 4.91 4.12 7.08
CA ASP A 171 4.29 3.08 7.89
C ASP A 171 3.94 3.68 9.27
N ILE A 172 2.71 3.46 9.71
CA ILE A 172 2.27 3.90 11.03
C ILE A 172 2.61 2.78 12.01
N PRO A 173 3.52 3.02 12.98
CA PRO A 173 3.82 2.03 13.99
C PRO A 173 2.58 1.76 14.85
N VAL A 174 2.37 0.51 15.23
CA VAL A 174 1.33 0.16 16.21
C VAL A 174 1.71 0.79 17.56
N ASN A 175 0.78 1.47 18.21
CA ASN A 175 1.02 2.23 19.45
C ASN A 175 1.67 1.43 20.59
N ASN A 176 1.71 0.09 20.50
CA ASN A 176 2.29 -0.80 21.50
C ASN A 176 3.45 -1.64 20.94
N PHE A 177 4.17 -1.14 19.92
CA PHE A 177 5.24 -1.91 19.29
C PHE A 177 6.30 -2.38 20.31
N LEU A 178 6.71 -1.54 21.25
CA LEU A 178 7.66 -1.92 22.31
C LEU A 178 7.05 -2.97 23.26
N THR A 179 5.78 -2.82 23.63
CA THR A 179 5.07 -3.81 24.45
C THR A 179 4.93 -5.16 23.73
N GLU A 180 4.69 -5.15 22.43
CA GLU A 180 4.66 -6.39 21.63
C GLU A 180 6.04 -7.02 21.50
N LEU A 181 7.10 -6.23 21.37
CA LEU A 181 8.49 -6.73 21.41
C LEU A 181 8.81 -7.38 22.75
N GLU A 182 8.37 -6.78 23.87
CA GLU A 182 8.55 -7.36 25.22
C GLU A 182 7.80 -8.68 25.41
N ARG A 183 6.68 -8.88 24.72
CA ARG A 183 5.91 -10.14 24.76
C ARG A 183 6.52 -11.26 23.94
N LEU A 184 7.44 -10.96 23.03
CA LEU A 184 8.10 -11.99 22.24
C LEU A 184 9.02 -12.82 23.14
N GLN A 185 8.78 -14.13 23.19
CA GLN A 185 9.61 -15.07 23.99
C GLN A 185 11.03 -15.19 23.43
N ARG A 186 11.21 -14.90 22.14
CA ARG A 186 12.52 -14.94 21.46
C ARG A 186 12.57 -13.90 20.35
N THR A 187 13.49 -12.95 20.47
CA THR A 187 13.81 -11.97 19.42
C THR A 187 15.26 -12.19 19.00
N VAL A 188 15.49 -12.48 17.72
CA VAL A 188 16.84 -12.65 17.18
C VAL A 188 17.47 -11.29 16.89
N LEU A 189 16.70 -10.39 16.26
CA LEU A 189 17.09 -9.02 15.96
C LEU A 189 15.84 -8.16 15.81
N ALA A 190 15.83 -6.98 16.41
CA ALA A 190 14.85 -5.95 16.13
C ALA A 190 15.57 -4.63 15.83
N GLU A 191 15.29 -4.05 14.67
CA GLU A 191 15.78 -2.74 14.28
C GLU A 191 14.62 -1.75 14.30
N VAL A 192 14.74 -0.70 15.08
CA VAL A 192 13.74 0.35 15.19
C VAL A 192 14.32 1.65 14.66
N TYR A 193 13.70 2.17 13.61
CA TYR A 193 14.02 3.48 13.08
C TYR A 193 13.11 4.50 13.72
N VAL A 194 13.67 5.41 14.49
CA VAL A 194 12.90 6.43 15.19
C VAL A 194 13.21 7.81 14.60
N ASP A 195 12.16 8.53 14.22
CA ASP A 195 12.32 9.93 13.83
C ASP A 195 12.54 10.77 15.10
N LYS A 196 13.63 11.51 15.12
CA LYS A 196 14.01 12.42 16.23
C LYS A 196 12.91 13.41 16.61
N LYS A 197 12.06 13.79 15.66
CA LYS A 197 10.92 14.71 15.87
C LYS A 197 9.79 14.08 16.70
N LEU A 198 9.67 12.75 16.72
CA LEU A 198 8.63 12.05 17.47
C LEU A 198 8.96 11.85 18.94
N LEU A 199 10.22 11.93 19.34
CA LEU A 199 10.68 11.65 20.71
C LEU A 199 10.86 12.92 21.59
N GLY A 200 10.67 14.11 21.01
CA GLY A 200 10.97 15.36 21.73
C GLY A 200 12.48 15.64 21.85
N SER A 201 12.83 16.91 22.06
CA SER A 201 14.21 17.38 22.02
C SER A 201 15.10 16.85 23.14
N ASP A 202 14.55 16.32 24.23
CA ASP A 202 15.27 15.99 25.46
C ASP A 202 15.55 14.48 25.64
N ALA A 203 15.00 13.64 24.78
CA ALA A 203 15.23 12.22 24.87
C ALA A 203 16.31 11.80 23.87
N LEU A 204 17.53 11.70 24.34
CA LEU A 204 18.63 10.97 23.71
C LEU A 204 19.40 11.73 22.62
N GLU A 205 20.69 11.90 22.85
CA GLU A 205 21.74 12.26 21.87
C GLU A 205 21.91 11.21 20.76
N PHE A 206 20.81 10.63 20.25
CA PHE A 206 20.85 9.70 19.13
C PHE A 206 20.60 10.46 17.83
N SER A 207 21.66 10.70 17.08
CA SER A 207 21.58 10.98 15.66
C SER A 207 20.84 9.84 14.96
N ASN A 208 19.95 10.11 14.00
CA ASN A 208 19.28 9.20 13.05
C ASN A 208 19.84 7.77 13.00
N ARG A 209 19.91 7.06 14.12
CA ARG A 209 20.59 5.77 14.24
C ARG A 209 19.59 4.68 14.54
N ILE A 210 19.86 3.56 13.95
CA ILE A 210 19.23 2.27 14.23
C ILE A 210 19.45 1.95 15.71
N ILE A 211 18.37 1.73 16.45
CA ILE A 211 18.46 1.11 17.78
C ILE A 211 18.38 -0.40 17.54
N SER A 212 19.50 -1.05 17.67
CA SER A 212 19.58 -2.51 17.63
C SER A 212 19.34 -3.07 19.02
N LEU A 213 18.23 -3.78 19.20
CA LEU A 213 17.92 -4.49 20.43
C LEU A 213 18.22 -5.97 20.22
N SER A 214 19.33 -6.46 20.78
CA SER A 214 19.63 -7.89 20.85
C SER A 214 19.33 -8.40 22.26
N LYS A 215 18.42 -9.35 22.39
CA LYS A 215 18.22 -10.11 23.61
C LYS A 215 18.98 -11.42 23.44
N ILE A 216 20.13 -11.52 24.10
CA ILE A 216 20.87 -12.77 24.21
C ILE A 216 20.24 -13.54 25.39
N LEU A 217 19.76 -14.73 25.09
CA LEU A 217 19.39 -15.73 26.10
C LEU A 217 20.64 -16.50 26.56
#